data_a6529756a19e6ce61bbc787429a7d495
#
_entry.id   a6529756a19e6ce61bbc787429a7d495
#
_cell.length_a   1.000
_cell.length_b   1.000
_cell.length_c   1.000
_cell.angle_alpha   90.00
_cell.angle_beta   90.00
_cell.angle_gamma   90.00
#
_symmetry.space_group_name_H-M   'P 1'
#
loop_
_entity.id
_entity.type
_entity.pdbx_description
1 polymer ?
#
loop_
_entity_poly.entity_id
_entity_poly.type
_entity_poly.pdbx_seq_one_letter_code
_entity_poly.pdbx_strand_id
1 'polypeptide(L)' 'MKEVKVLVSSCACNQKFLALVEKVVKENGIDARVSAVSDIMEQMQYNVMSLPALVVDGQVVARGQKSEKELIQLLK' A
#
# COMPACT_ATOMS: atom_id res chain seq x y z
N MET A 1 16.43 -0.48 -1.18
CA MET A 1 15.19 0.29 -0.91
C MET A 1 14.02 -0.34 -1.65
N LYS A 2 12.97 -0.68 -0.93
CA LYS A 2 11.78 -1.25 -1.55
C LYS A 2 10.88 -0.15 -2.10
N GLU A 3 10.27 -0.40 -3.22
CA GLU A 3 9.28 0.51 -3.78
C GLU A 3 7.90 0.03 -3.40
N VAL A 4 7.21 0.80 -2.56
CA VAL A 4 5.88 0.47 -2.06
C VAL A 4 4.86 1.40 -2.69
N LYS A 5 3.87 0.82 -3.37
CA LYS A 5 2.77 1.59 -3.95
C LYS A 5 1.48 1.21 -3.25
N VAL A 6 0.75 2.22 -2.84
CA VAL A 6 -0.55 2.01 -2.18
C VAL A 6 -1.62 2.43 -3.16
N LEU A 7 -2.41 1.45 -3.62
CA LEU A 7 -3.49 1.71 -4.56
C LEU A 7 -4.71 2.16 -3.78
N VAL A 8 -5.13 3.40 -4.02
CA VAL A 8 -6.20 4.02 -3.25
C VAL A 8 -7.23 4.65 -4.17
N SER A 9 -8.45 4.85 -3.65
CA SER A 9 -9.47 5.63 -4.31
C SER A 9 -9.71 6.91 -3.52
N SER A 10 -10.71 7.69 -3.93
CA SER A 10 -11.06 8.91 -3.20
C SER A 10 -11.77 8.64 -1.87
N CYS A 11 -12.03 7.39 -1.54
CA CYS A 11 -12.66 7.01 -0.29
C CYS A 11 -11.77 7.33 0.91
N ALA A 12 -12.37 7.89 1.98
CA ALA A 12 -11.62 8.25 3.18
C ALA A 12 -10.93 7.05 3.82
N CYS A 13 -11.55 5.86 3.77
CA CYS A 13 -10.97 4.66 4.34
C CYS A 13 -9.67 4.27 3.64
N ASN A 14 -9.58 4.52 2.34
CA ASN A 14 -8.35 4.25 1.59
C ASN A 14 -7.24 5.23 1.96
N GLN A 15 -7.60 6.48 2.24
CA GLN A 15 -6.63 7.46 2.71
C GLN A 15 -6.06 7.09 4.07
N LYS A 16 -6.89 6.53 4.94
CA LYS A 16 -6.43 6.04 6.25
C LYS A 16 -5.45 4.89 6.09
N PHE A 17 -5.69 4.02 5.14
CA PHE A 17 -4.77 2.92 4.86
C PHE A 17 -3.42 3.44 4.40
N LEU A 18 -3.42 4.42 3.52
CA LEU A 18 -2.19 5.05 3.05
C LEU A 18 -1.40 5.64 4.23
N ALA A 19 -2.09 6.37 5.10
CA ALA A 19 -1.44 6.95 6.28
C ALA A 19 -0.86 5.88 7.19
N LEU A 20 -1.57 4.76 7.34
CA LEU A 20 -1.12 3.65 8.17
C LEU A 20 0.15 3.03 7.59
N VAL A 21 0.20 2.82 6.27
CA VAL A 21 1.39 2.26 5.62
C VAL A 21 2.59 3.19 5.82
N GLU A 22 2.39 4.48 5.62
CA GLU A 22 3.47 5.46 5.82
C GLU A 22 3.96 5.46 7.27
N LYS A 23 3.03 5.38 8.21
CA LYS A 23 3.37 5.34 9.63
C LYS A 23 4.19 4.10 9.97
N VAL A 24 3.77 2.95 9.48
CA VAL A 24 4.47 1.68 9.72
C VAL A 24 5.90 1.75 9.20
N VAL A 25 6.07 2.24 7.98
CA VAL A 25 7.39 2.37 7.37
C VAL A 25 8.28 3.29 8.20
N LYS A 26 7.74 4.42 8.62
CA LYS A 26 8.51 5.42 9.36
C LYS A 26 8.86 4.96 10.76
N GLU A 27 7.90 4.39 11.48
CA GLU A 27 8.10 3.99 12.88
C GLU A 27 9.01 2.77 13.03
N ASN A 28 9.00 1.89 12.04
CA ASN A 28 9.80 0.66 12.11
C ASN A 28 11.12 0.76 11.38
N GLY A 29 11.45 1.94 10.87
CA GLY A 29 12.70 2.17 10.17
C GLY A 29 12.86 1.30 8.93
N ILE A 30 11.76 1.00 8.26
CA ILE A 30 11.78 0.18 7.05
C ILE A 30 12.33 1.01 5.90
N ASP A 31 13.32 0.48 5.20
CA ASP A 31 13.91 1.15 4.05
C ASP A 31 13.02 0.94 2.83
N ALA A 32 12.00 1.79 2.70
CA ALA A 32 11.02 1.68 1.63
C ALA A 32 10.50 3.06 1.24
N ARG A 33 10.19 3.19 -0.03
CA ARG A 33 9.61 4.41 -0.58
C ARG A 33 8.12 4.19 -0.82
N VAL A 34 7.28 4.95 -0.16
CA VAL A 34 5.84 4.81 -0.23
C VAL A 34 5.26 5.85 -1.18
N SER A 35 4.43 5.41 -2.10
CA SER A 35 3.74 6.26 -3.06
C SER A 35 2.27 5.89 -3.10
N ALA A 36 1.41 6.88 -3.29
CA ALA A 36 -0.02 6.65 -3.49
C ALA A 36 -0.32 6.59 -4.98
N VAL A 37 -1.13 5.63 -5.39
CA VAL A 37 -1.56 5.48 -6.77
C VAL A 37 -3.08 5.54 -6.80
N SER A 38 -3.61 6.60 -7.40
CA SER A 38 -5.06 6.78 -7.53
C SER A 38 -5.54 6.66 -8.98
N ASP A 39 -4.63 6.44 -9.91
CA ASP A 39 -4.95 6.30 -11.32
C ASP A 39 -5.56 4.93 -11.59
N ILE A 40 -6.80 4.92 -12.08
CA ILE A 40 -7.51 3.69 -12.38
C ILE A 40 -6.77 2.85 -13.42
N MET A 41 -6.15 3.49 -14.40
CA MET A 41 -5.41 2.78 -15.45
C MET A 41 -4.24 2.00 -14.87
N GLU A 42 -3.48 2.62 -13.95
CA GLU A 42 -2.39 1.93 -13.28
C GLU A 42 -2.89 0.79 -12.39
N GLN A 43 -3.99 1.04 -11.68
CA GLN A 43 -4.57 0.03 -10.81
C GLN A 43 -5.02 -1.20 -11.59
N MET A 44 -5.52 -1.00 -12.81
CA MET A 44 -5.94 -2.10 -13.66
C MET A 44 -4.77 -2.97 -14.12
N GLN A 45 -3.59 -2.39 -14.24
CA GLN A 45 -2.39 -3.14 -14.61
C GLN A 45 -2.01 -4.18 -13.57
N TYR A 46 -2.39 -3.97 -12.32
CA TYR A 46 -2.11 -4.89 -11.24
C TYR A 46 -3.23 -5.91 -11.01
N ASN A 47 -4.29 -5.87 -11.83
CA ASN A 47 -5.44 -6.76 -11.68
C ASN A 47 -6.07 -6.71 -10.29
N VAL A 48 -6.08 -5.54 -9.69
CA VAL A 48 -6.65 -5.36 -8.35
C VAL A 48 -8.11 -4.94 -8.49
N MET A 49 -9.00 -5.74 -7.93
CA MET A 49 -10.43 -5.45 -7.94
C MET A 49 -10.91 -4.83 -6.64
N SER A 50 -10.13 -4.93 -5.58
CA SER A 50 -10.49 -4.40 -4.27
C SER A 50 -9.45 -3.37 -3.83
N LEU A 51 -9.92 -2.22 -3.37
CA LEU A 51 -9.07 -1.18 -2.82
C LEU A 51 -9.37 -1.05 -1.33
N PRO A 52 -8.40 -0.65 -0.52
CA PRO A 52 -7.02 -0.36 -0.86
C PRO A 52 -6.19 -1.62 -1.14
N ALA A 53 -5.10 -1.47 -1.86
CA ALA A 53 -4.20 -2.58 -2.14
C ALA A 53 -2.76 -2.13 -1.96
N LEU A 54 -1.89 -3.08 -1.64
CA LEU A 54 -0.48 -2.81 -1.39
C LEU A 54 0.37 -3.53 -2.42
N VAL A 55 1.22 -2.78 -3.09
CA VAL A 55 2.15 -3.29 -4.10
C VAL A 55 3.57 -3.05 -3.62
N VAL A 56 4.38 -4.08 -3.61
CA VAL A 56 5.80 -3.98 -3.24
C VAL A 56 6.64 -4.51 -4.39
N ASP A 57 7.54 -3.66 -4.89
CA ASP A 57 8.45 -4.00 -6.00
C ASP A 57 7.70 -4.56 -7.22
N GLY A 58 6.55 -3.97 -7.53
CA GLY A 58 5.75 -4.35 -8.68
C GLY A 58 4.83 -5.54 -8.47
N GLN A 59 4.79 -6.11 -7.27
CA GLN A 59 3.94 -7.24 -6.95
C GLN A 59 2.88 -6.88 -5.94
N VAL A 60 1.64 -7.30 -6.18
CA VAL A 60 0.55 -7.09 -5.24
C VAL A 60 0.71 -8.06 -4.09
N VAL A 61 1.00 -7.54 -2.90
CA VAL A 61 1.22 -8.37 -1.71
C VAL A 61 0.04 -8.37 -0.75
N ALA A 62 -0.86 -7.41 -0.90
CA ALA A 62 -2.05 -7.34 -0.05
C ALA A 62 -3.21 -6.71 -0.81
N ARG A 63 -4.40 -7.22 -0.55
CA ARG A 63 -5.65 -6.69 -1.11
C ARG A 63 -6.59 -6.41 0.04
N GLY A 64 -7.16 -5.21 0.06
CA GLY A 64 -8.01 -4.78 1.15
C GLY A 64 -7.19 -4.29 2.33
N GLN A 65 -7.89 -3.88 3.39
CA GLN A 65 -7.22 -3.32 4.56
C GLN A 65 -6.50 -4.40 5.37
N LYS A 66 -5.31 -4.05 5.85
CA LYS A 66 -4.51 -4.93 6.69
C LYS A 66 -4.18 -4.22 7.99
N SER A 67 -3.98 -4.99 9.05
CA SER A 67 -3.57 -4.44 10.33
C SER A 67 -2.11 -4.01 10.30
N GLU A 68 -1.73 -3.21 11.30
CA GLU A 68 -0.36 -2.74 11.42
C GLU A 68 0.64 -3.88 11.49
N LYS A 69 0.31 -4.94 12.22
CA LYS A 69 1.18 -6.11 12.32
C LYS A 69 1.39 -6.79 10.98
N GLU A 70 0.33 -6.93 10.21
CA GLU A 70 0.41 -7.55 8.89
C GLU A 70 1.27 -6.71 7.96
N LEU A 71 1.12 -5.39 8.01
CA LEU A 71 1.91 -4.49 7.19
C LEU A 71 3.40 -4.60 7.54
N ILE A 72 3.73 -4.69 8.81
CA ILE A 72 5.10 -4.84 9.24
C ILE A 72 5.71 -6.10 8.65
N GLN A 73 4.98 -7.21 8.69
CA GLN A 73 5.46 -8.48 8.15
C GLN A 73 5.64 -8.41 6.64
N LEU A 74 4.75 -7.74 5.94
CA LEU A 74 4.82 -7.64 4.49
C LEU A 74 5.94 -6.72 4.01
N LEU A 75 6.25 -5.68 4.79
CA LEU A 75 7.22 -4.68 4.39
C LEU A 75 8.63 -4.96 4.88
N LYS A 76 8.78 -5.79 5.88
CA LYS A 76 10.09 -6.24 6.30
C LYS A 76 10.56 -7.38 5.42
#